data_7204e56c6461ad3b03249aad1c50b048
#
_entry.id   7204e56c6461ad3b03249aad1c50b048
#
_cell.length_a   1.000
_cell.length_b   1.000
_cell.length_c   1.000
_cell.angle_alpha   90.00
_cell.angle_beta   90.00
_cell.angle_gamma   90.00
#
_symmetry.space_group_name_H-M   'P 1'
#
loop_
_entity.id
_entity.type
_entity.pdbx_description
1 polymer ?
#
loop_
_entity_poly.entity_id
_entity_poly.type
_entity_poly.pdbx_seq_one_letter_code
_entity_poly.pdbx_strand_id
1 'polypeptide(L)' 'RAGLAKGVAESIAASKAERVAYVSCDPATWARDIARFAEAGYELVRAIPVDLFPQTFHVETVSILKRK' A
#
# COMPACT_ATOMS: atom_id res chain seq x y z
N ARG A 1 4.76 4.16 -13.04
CA ARG A 1 3.90 3.02 -12.94
C ARG A 1 2.70 3.31 -12.02
N ALA A 2 1.54 2.96 -12.47
CA ALA A 2 0.33 3.19 -11.70
C ALA A 2 0.29 2.29 -10.46
N GLY A 3 -0.36 2.75 -9.41
CA GLY A 3 -0.58 1.95 -8.23
C GLY A 3 -1.74 0.98 -8.43
N LEU A 4 -2.54 0.82 -7.39
CA LEU A 4 -3.69 -0.07 -7.44
C LEU A 4 -4.70 0.38 -8.47
N ALA A 5 -5.26 -0.55 -9.21
CA ALA A 5 -6.40 -0.26 -10.07
C ALA A 5 -7.60 0.11 -9.22
N LYS A 6 -8.50 0.88 -9.82
CA LYS A 6 -9.72 1.28 -9.13
C LYS A 6 -10.49 0.03 -8.71
N GLY A 7 -10.89 -0.01 -7.46
CA GLY A 7 -11.69 -1.11 -6.94
C GLY A 7 -10.88 -2.25 -6.32
N VAL A 8 -9.55 -2.23 -6.45
CA VAL A 8 -8.73 -3.32 -5.89
C VAL A 8 -8.80 -3.30 -4.36
N ALA A 9 -8.68 -2.12 -3.75
CA ALA A 9 -8.76 -2.03 -2.29
C ALA A 9 -10.11 -2.52 -1.79
N GLU A 10 -11.18 -2.17 -2.49
CA GLU A 10 -12.52 -2.63 -2.13
C GLU A 10 -12.66 -4.14 -2.29
N SER A 11 -12.06 -4.70 -3.35
CA SER A 11 -12.08 -6.15 -3.55
C SER A 11 -11.34 -6.88 -2.44
N ILE A 12 -10.21 -6.34 -2.00
CA ILE A 12 -9.46 -6.91 -0.89
C ILE A 12 -10.29 -6.86 0.38
N ALA A 13 -10.98 -5.74 0.62
CA ALA A 13 -11.85 -5.61 1.78
C ALA A 13 -13.00 -6.61 1.73
N ALA A 14 -13.56 -6.83 0.54
CA ALA A 14 -14.66 -7.78 0.36
C ALA A 14 -14.21 -9.22 0.65
N SER A 15 -12.94 -9.52 0.44
CA SER A 15 -12.41 -10.85 0.76
C SER A 15 -12.20 -11.06 2.26
N LYS A 16 -12.39 -10.00 3.06
CA LYS A 16 -12.23 -10.02 4.52
C LYS A 16 -10.80 -10.34 4.95
N ALA A 17 -9.84 -9.99 4.12
CA ALA A 17 -8.44 -10.11 4.51
C ALA A 17 -8.17 -9.24 5.73
N GLU A 18 -7.53 -9.79 6.75
CA GLU A 18 -7.27 -9.05 7.98
C GLU A 18 -6.01 -8.22 7.89
N ARG A 19 -5.06 -8.63 7.09
CA ARG A 19 -3.81 -7.92 6.92
C ARG A 19 -3.43 -7.88 5.45
N VAL A 20 -2.81 -6.78 5.07
CA VAL A 20 -2.37 -6.58 3.69
C VAL A 20 -0.94 -6.06 3.71
N ALA A 21 -0.09 -6.64 2.90
CA ALA A 21 1.23 -6.10 2.65
C ALA A 21 1.20 -5.46 1.27
N TYR A 22 1.55 -4.19 1.21
CA TYR A 22 1.47 -3.42 -0.02
C TYR A 22 2.82 -2.77 -0.30
N VAL A 23 3.32 -2.98 -1.51
CA VAL A 23 4.62 -2.45 -1.92
C VAL A 23 4.42 -1.41 -3.01
N SER A 24 5.05 -0.26 -2.84
CA SER A 24 4.99 0.81 -3.83
C SER A 24 6.36 1.48 -3.94
N CYS A 25 6.70 1.90 -5.14
CA CYS A 25 7.94 2.64 -5.39
C CYS A 25 7.68 4.12 -5.71
N ASP A 26 6.43 4.56 -5.71
CA ASP A 26 6.06 5.93 -6.06
C ASP A 26 5.34 6.56 -4.86
N PRO A 27 5.93 7.60 -4.24
CA PRO A 27 5.32 8.21 -3.06
C PRO A 27 3.93 8.78 -3.30
N ALA A 28 3.69 9.39 -4.45
CA ALA A 28 2.38 9.97 -4.73
C ALA A 28 1.33 8.89 -4.91
N THR A 29 1.67 7.83 -5.64
CA THR A 29 0.78 6.68 -5.82
C THR A 29 0.54 5.98 -4.49
N TRP A 30 1.60 5.84 -3.68
CA TRP A 30 1.50 5.22 -2.36
C TRP A 30 0.49 5.95 -1.49
N ALA A 31 0.60 7.28 -1.41
CA ALA A 31 -0.30 8.06 -0.56
C ALA A 31 -1.75 7.89 -1.00
N ARG A 32 -1.99 7.91 -2.31
CA ARG A 32 -3.34 7.72 -2.84
C ARG A 32 -3.89 6.34 -2.51
N ASP A 33 -3.07 5.31 -2.67
CA ASP A 33 -3.52 3.95 -2.43
C ASP A 33 -3.75 3.67 -0.95
N ILE A 34 -2.91 4.24 -0.08
CA ILE A 34 -3.14 4.12 1.37
C ILE A 34 -4.47 4.78 1.74
N ALA A 35 -4.79 5.91 1.14
CA ALA A 35 -6.09 6.55 1.38
C ALA A 35 -7.24 5.64 0.94
N ARG A 36 -7.08 4.95 -0.19
CA ARG A 36 -8.11 4.01 -0.66
C ARG A 36 -8.30 2.85 0.30
N PHE A 37 -7.20 2.31 0.83
CA PHE A 37 -7.30 1.27 1.84
C PHE A 37 -8.00 1.77 3.10
N ALA A 38 -7.71 3.01 3.50
CA ALA A 38 -8.37 3.58 4.67
C ALA A 38 -9.89 3.66 4.47
N GLU A 39 -10.32 4.06 3.27
CA GLU A 39 -11.74 4.12 2.95
C GLU A 39 -12.38 2.74 2.91
N ALA A 40 -11.59 1.72 2.59
CA ALA A 40 -12.07 0.34 2.53
C ALA A 40 -12.06 -0.35 3.90
N GLY A 41 -11.65 0.34 4.96
CA GLY A 41 -11.71 -0.21 6.30
C GLY A 41 -10.39 -0.72 6.85
N TYR A 42 -9.29 -0.30 6.26
CA TYR A 42 -7.95 -0.70 6.72
C TYR A 42 -7.24 0.48 7.36
N GLU A 43 -6.30 0.18 8.23
CA GLU A 43 -5.43 1.21 8.79
C GLU A 43 -3.99 0.83 8.55
N LEU A 44 -3.16 1.84 8.35
CA LEU A 44 -1.73 1.64 8.15
C LEU A 44 -1.10 1.40 9.51
N VAL A 45 -0.52 0.22 9.67
CA VAL A 45 0.16 -0.16 10.90
C VAL A 45 1.62 0.23 10.84
N ARG A 46 2.25 0.02 9.70
CA ARG A 46 3.68 0.23 9.56
C ARG A 46 4.04 0.50 8.12
N ALA A 47 4.96 1.40 7.89
CA ALA A 47 5.52 1.66 6.58
C ALA A 47 7.04 1.56 6.70
N ILE A 48 7.64 0.69 5.87
CA ILE A 48 9.07 0.41 5.94
C ILE A 48 9.69 0.77 4.60
N PRO A 49 10.55 1.78 4.55
CA PRO A 49 11.27 2.07 3.32
C PRO A 49 12.36 1.01 3.11
N VAL A 50 12.43 0.47 1.93
CA VAL A 50 13.42 -0.55 1.57
C VAL A 50 14.21 -0.05 0.39
N ASP A 51 15.51 0.10 0.56
CA ASP A 51 16.40 0.56 -0.48
C ASP A 51 17.10 -0.67 -1.09
N LEU A 52 16.44 -1.24 -2.10
CA LEU A 52 16.93 -2.46 -2.72
C LEU A 52 18.10 -2.21 -3.66
N PHE A 53 18.18 -1.00 -4.22
CA PHE A 53 19.21 -0.67 -5.19
C PHE A 53 19.82 0.67 -4.80
N PRO A 54 20.85 0.66 -3.96
CA PRO A 54 21.42 1.92 -3.45
C PRO A 54 21.99 2.83 -4.54
N GLN A 55 22.19 2.30 -5.72
CA GLN A 55 22.71 3.09 -6.85
C GLN A 55 21.60 3.77 -7.65
N THR A 56 20.36 3.59 -7.28
CA THR A 56 19.23 4.21 -7.96
C THR A 56 18.52 5.14 -6.98
N PHE A 57 17.61 5.97 -7.55
CA PHE A 57 16.81 6.87 -6.74
C PHE A 57 15.49 6.24 -6.30
N HIS A 58 15.30 4.96 -6.59
CA HIS A 58 14.05 4.29 -6.27
C HIS A 58 14.13 3.67 -4.89
N VAL A 59 13.22 4.06 -4.04
CA VAL A 59 13.04 3.47 -2.73
C VAL A 59 11.65 2.85 -2.70
N GLU A 60 11.58 1.56 -2.42
CA GLU A 60 10.31 0.91 -2.28
C GLU A 60 9.83 1.01 -0.85
N THR A 61 8.53 1.21 -0.69
CA THR A 61 7.91 1.25 0.63
C THR A 61 7.02 0.04 0.79
N VAL A 62 7.31 -0.75 1.81
CA VAL A 62 6.47 -1.89 2.18
C VAL A 62 5.54 -1.40 3.29
N SER A 63 4.26 -1.47 3.04
CA SER A 63 3.25 -1.00 3.98
C SER A 63 2.48 -2.19 4.52
N ILE A 64 2.31 -2.24 5.82
CA ILE A 64 1.51 -3.25 6.47
C ILE A 64 0.23 -2.59 6.93
N LEU A 65 -0.89 -3.10 6.44
CA LEU A 65 -2.20 -2.59 6.79
C LEU A 65 -2.98 -3.66 7.53
N LYS A 66 -3.84 -3.22 8.40
CA LYS A 66 -4.65 -4.09 9.22
C LYS A 66 -6.10 -3.67 9.09
N ARG A 67 -6.99 -4.64 9.03
CA ARG A 67 -8.42 -4.37 9.02
C ARG A 67 -8.85 -3.81 10.37
N LYS A 68 -9.61 -2.74 10.33
CA LYS A 68 -10.14 -2.13 11.54
C LYS A 68 -11.20 -2.98 12.21
#